data_689b5f61beeafc5d2c9c0b3fe17459f8
#
_entry.id   689b5f61beeafc5d2c9c0b3fe17459f8
#
_cell.length_a   1.000
_cell.length_b   1.000
_cell.length_c   1.000
_cell.angle_alpha   90.00
_cell.angle_beta   90.00
_cell.angle_gamma   90.00
#
_symmetry.space_group_name_H-M   'P 1'
#
loop_
_entity.id
_entity.type
_entity.pdbx_description
1 polymer ?
#
loop_
_entity_poly.entity_id
_entity_poly.type
_entity_poly.pdbx_seq_one_letter_code
_entity_poly.pdbx_strand_id
1 'polypeptide(L)'
;LTLDPHAQNEGPTSMVARQVYEALVTRGIDMSIGPQLATDWKATNPTTWVFNLRKDVTFHNGDKMTAEDVVFSLLRAQQPTSDFKEYISTVTSVKALDDYTVEIKTREPNPILLNQLTNIFVMSKKWAADNFSLVPQNYDASQENFASSNAMGTGPFEITLREANTKTVFKKNKKWWGNVEHNLDSIELLPIANAATRVAALLSGEIDIVTDAPVQDLDRIASSGTLKVISVEQMRTIFLGMDQAADQLRSGNTGDNPFKKKEVRQALYQAIDIEAIKEKVMRGLSSPAGIITFPGVTGYTKALDERLPYDVAAAKQLLADAGYPDGFDVELRCPNDRYVNDEAICTAVVGMFGKIGINVSLNSQTKSKHFKELKNDKGDFYMLGWGVPTLDSHYVFHYLYDSKGSWNKVNFNNARVDELIRVMEGEVDLDKRNAAIAEAWEIVKDDISYLPLHHQVISWASKRTVDVPIRPNNEPLFRFSNKRF
;
A
#
# COMPACT_ATOMS: atom_id res chain seq x y z
N LEU A 1 -8.24 -5.34 -11.34
CA LEU A 1 -7.14 -6.18 -10.86
C LEU A 1 -6.42 -6.83 -12.05
N THR A 2 -5.14 -6.53 -12.22
CA THR A 2 -4.25 -7.18 -13.20
C THR A 2 -3.51 -8.37 -12.57
N LEU A 3 -3.07 -9.32 -13.40
CA LEU A 3 -2.14 -10.39 -13.01
C LEU A 3 -0.69 -10.05 -13.38
N ASP A 4 -0.45 -8.98 -14.13
CA ASP A 4 0.90 -8.51 -14.45
C ASP A 4 1.60 -8.00 -13.18
N PRO A 5 2.69 -8.67 -12.74
CA PRO A 5 3.30 -8.41 -11.44
C PRO A 5 4.02 -7.06 -11.34
N HIS A 6 4.21 -6.35 -12.45
CA HIS A 6 4.91 -5.08 -12.49
C HIS A 6 4.04 -3.89 -12.92
N ALA A 7 2.75 -4.12 -13.22
CA ALA A 7 1.90 -3.08 -13.77
C ALA A 7 1.29 -2.16 -12.71
N GLN A 8 0.81 -2.72 -11.58
CA GLN A 8 0.04 -1.98 -10.59
C GLN A 8 0.52 -2.27 -9.17
N ASN A 9 1.04 -1.25 -8.50
CA ASN A 9 1.47 -1.31 -7.11
C ASN A 9 0.28 -1.04 -6.16
N GLU A 10 -0.60 -2.03 -6.01
CA GLU A 10 -1.77 -1.97 -5.15
C GLU A 10 -1.96 -3.27 -4.35
N GLY A 11 -2.43 -3.16 -3.10
CA GLY A 11 -2.59 -4.30 -2.18
C GLY A 11 -3.36 -5.50 -2.75
N PRO A 12 -4.54 -5.33 -3.37
CA PRO A 12 -5.27 -6.46 -3.98
C PRO A 12 -4.49 -7.18 -5.09
N THR A 13 -3.71 -6.44 -5.89
CA THR A 13 -2.82 -7.02 -6.90
C THR A 13 -1.68 -7.81 -6.26
N SER A 14 -1.03 -7.24 -5.26
CA SER A 14 0.04 -7.91 -4.50
C SER A 14 -0.45 -9.17 -3.79
N MET A 15 -1.65 -9.16 -3.22
CA MET A 15 -2.27 -10.33 -2.59
C MET A 15 -2.35 -11.54 -3.53
N VAL A 16 -2.74 -11.33 -4.78
CA VAL A 16 -2.79 -12.38 -5.81
C VAL A 16 -1.39 -12.75 -6.28
N ALA A 17 -0.57 -11.75 -6.58
CA ALA A 17 0.78 -11.96 -7.12
C ALA A 17 1.66 -12.80 -6.20
N ARG A 18 1.60 -12.61 -4.88
CA ARG A 18 2.42 -13.36 -3.90
C ARG A 18 2.06 -14.84 -3.76
N GLN A 19 0.94 -15.29 -4.29
CA GLN A 19 0.62 -16.71 -4.34
C GLN A 19 1.28 -17.42 -5.53
N VAL A 20 1.59 -16.65 -6.58
CA VAL A 20 1.98 -17.12 -7.91
C VAL A 20 3.44 -16.81 -8.23
N TYR A 21 3.88 -15.61 -7.89
CA TYR A 21 5.24 -15.12 -8.14
C TYR A 21 6.07 -15.09 -6.86
N GLU A 22 7.37 -15.15 -7.03
CA GLU A 22 8.35 -15.00 -5.96
C GLU A 22 9.40 -13.96 -6.33
N ALA A 23 10.04 -13.38 -5.31
CA ALA A 23 11.10 -12.38 -5.44
C ALA A 23 12.48 -12.96 -5.06
N LEU A 24 13.54 -12.19 -5.22
CA LEU A 24 14.88 -12.61 -4.74
C LEU A 24 14.86 -12.86 -3.25
N VAL A 25 14.26 -11.96 -2.49
CA VAL A 25 14.10 -12.02 -1.04
C VAL A 25 12.64 -11.80 -0.68
N THR A 26 12.21 -12.30 0.46
CA THR A 26 10.81 -12.22 0.91
C THR A 26 10.71 -11.78 2.37
N ARG A 27 9.49 -11.47 2.81
CA ARG A 27 9.19 -11.27 4.22
C ARG A 27 8.48 -12.48 4.81
N GLY A 28 8.95 -12.92 5.96
CA GLY A 28 8.32 -13.96 6.77
C GLY A 28 6.97 -13.51 7.36
N ILE A 29 6.38 -14.37 8.19
CA ILE A 29 5.15 -14.03 8.93
C ILE A 29 5.42 -12.87 9.92
N ASP A 30 6.60 -12.85 10.51
CA ASP A 30 7.10 -11.81 11.41
C ASP A 30 7.60 -10.53 10.71
N MET A 31 7.43 -10.45 9.38
CA MET A 31 7.88 -9.35 8.52
C MET A 31 9.41 -9.21 8.40
N SER A 32 10.22 -10.10 8.96
CA SER A 32 11.66 -10.15 8.73
C SER A 32 11.99 -10.51 7.28
N ILE A 33 13.13 -10.00 6.77
CA ILE A 33 13.62 -10.33 5.43
C ILE A 33 14.38 -11.64 5.46
N GLY A 34 14.06 -12.53 4.54
CA GLY A 34 14.71 -13.82 4.37
C GLY A 34 14.92 -14.20 2.90
N PRO A 35 15.68 -15.28 2.65
CA PRO A 35 15.90 -15.80 1.31
C PRO A 35 14.60 -16.32 0.68
N GLN A 36 14.49 -16.16 -0.65
CA GLN A 36 13.44 -16.77 -1.45
C GLN A 36 14.04 -17.39 -2.71
N LEU A 37 14.05 -16.71 -3.86
CA LEU A 37 14.74 -17.22 -5.06
C LEU A 37 16.25 -17.06 -4.96
N ALA A 38 16.76 -16.08 -4.20
CA ALA A 38 18.15 -16.04 -3.78
C ALA A 38 18.33 -16.89 -2.52
N THR A 39 19.41 -17.67 -2.47
CA THR A 39 19.82 -18.43 -1.29
C THR A 39 20.58 -17.56 -0.29
N ASP A 40 21.39 -16.66 -0.81
CA ASP A 40 22.21 -15.71 -0.07
C ASP A 40 22.57 -14.50 -0.94
N TRP A 41 23.10 -13.46 -0.31
CA TRP A 41 23.56 -12.24 -0.98
C TRP A 41 24.62 -11.52 -0.16
N LYS A 42 25.41 -10.70 -0.83
CA LYS A 42 26.39 -9.83 -0.17
C LYS A 42 26.60 -8.54 -0.96
N ALA A 43 26.84 -7.45 -0.26
CA ALA A 43 27.42 -6.26 -0.83
C ALA A 43 28.94 -6.51 -1.02
N THR A 44 29.43 -6.47 -2.25
CA THR A 44 30.86 -6.60 -2.56
C THR A 44 31.60 -5.27 -2.44
N ASN A 45 30.84 -4.18 -2.57
CA ASN A 45 31.23 -2.80 -2.26
C ASN A 45 29.95 -2.00 -1.97
N PRO A 46 30.02 -0.71 -1.58
CA PRO A 46 28.84 0.07 -1.19
C PRO A 46 27.73 0.15 -2.23
N THR A 47 28.03 -0.01 -3.50
CA THR A 47 27.08 0.13 -4.63
C THR A 47 26.91 -1.14 -5.45
N THR A 48 27.48 -2.27 -5.03
CA THR A 48 27.40 -3.53 -5.79
C THR A 48 27.01 -4.68 -4.89
N TRP A 49 25.92 -5.33 -5.26
CA TRP A 49 25.38 -6.50 -4.59
C TRP A 49 25.44 -7.71 -5.50
N VAL A 50 25.78 -8.88 -4.94
CA VAL A 50 25.78 -10.16 -5.63
C VAL A 50 24.81 -11.10 -4.93
N PHE A 51 23.91 -11.70 -5.69
CA PHE A 51 22.89 -12.65 -5.25
C PHE A 51 23.17 -14.02 -5.86
N ASN A 52 23.23 -15.07 -5.03
CA ASN A 52 23.28 -16.45 -5.47
C ASN A 52 21.85 -17.01 -5.54
N LEU A 53 21.49 -17.62 -6.65
CA LEU A 53 20.14 -18.12 -6.92
C LEU A 53 20.01 -19.62 -6.61
N ARG A 54 18.81 -20.06 -6.27
CA ARG A 54 18.45 -21.47 -6.22
C ARG A 54 18.59 -22.10 -7.60
N LYS A 55 19.00 -23.39 -7.60
CA LYS A 55 19.18 -24.17 -8.83
C LYS A 55 18.03 -25.15 -9.12
N ASP A 56 17.13 -25.29 -8.18
CA ASP A 56 16.00 -26.25 -8.17
C ASP A 56 14.65 -25.61 -8.48
N VAL A 57 14.64 -24.33 -8.89
CA VAL A 57 13.42 -23.59 -9.20
C VAL A 57 13.00 -23.76 -10.64
N THR A 58 11.70 -24.06 -10.83
CA THR A 58 11.05 -24.06 -12.15
C THR A 58 9.84 -23.14 -12.15
N PHE A 59 9.55 -22.53 -13.28
CA PHE A 59 8.27 -21.89 -13.53
C PHE A 59 7.14 -22.92 -13.62
N HIS A 60 5.89 -22.48 -13.52
CA HIS A 60 4.71 -23.36 -13.55
C HIS A 60 4.60 -24.20 -14.82
N ASN A 61 5.16 -23.74 -15.94
CA ASN A 61 5.25 -24.51 -17.20
C ASN A 61 6.39 -25.54 -17.23
N GLY A 62 7.22 -25.59 -16.19
CA GLY A 62 8.37 -26.51 -16.06
C GLY A 62 9.70 -25.98 -16.59
N ASP A 63 9.75 -24.79 -17.18
CA ASP A 63 11.00 -24.15 -17.60
C ASP A 63 11.83 -23.80 -16.36
N LYS A 64 13.15 -24.00 -16.43
CA LYS A 64 14.08 -23.65 -15.33
C LYS A 64 14.19 -22.13 -15.20
N MET A 65 14.15 -21.63 -13.96
CA MET A 65 14.51 -20.24 -13.67
C MET A 65 16.04 -20.07 -13.69
N THR A 66 16.51 -19.02 -14.31
CA THR A 66 17.91 -18.62 -14.36
C THR A 66 18.11 -17.14 -14.00
N ALA A 67 19.37 -16.73 -13.90
CA ALA A 67 19.74 -15.33 -13.66
C ALA A 67 19.20 -14.37 -14.75
N GLU A 68 19.02 -14.85 -15.99
CA GLU A 68 18.44 -14.05 -17.08
C GLU A 68 16.98 -13.68 -16.82
N ASP A 69 16.20 -14.51 -16.14
CA ASP A 69 14.83 -14.18 -15.74
C ASP A 69 14.79 -13.10 -14.68
N VAL A 70 15.75 -13.13 -13.75
CA VAL A 70 15.91 -12.10 -12.73
C VAL A 70 16.30 -10.77 -13.35
N VAL A 71 17.32 -10.77 -14.22
CA VAL A 71 17.76 -9.57 -14.97
C VAL A 71 16.59 -8.99 -15.75
N PHE A 72 15.87 -9.81 -16.50
CA PHE A 72 14.69 -9.40 -17.25
C PHE A 72 13.64 -8.75 -16.35
N SER A 73 13.32 -9.38 -15.23
CA SER A 73 12.26 -8.93 -14.33
C SER A 73 12.57 -7.57 -13.67
N LEU A 74 13.82 -7.37 -13.22
CA LEU A 74 14.22 -6.09 -12.65
C LEU A 74 14.21 -4.97 -13.72
N LEU A 75 14.76 -5.23 -14.91
CA LEU A 75 14.73 -4.27 -16.01
C LEU A 75 13.30 -3.99 -16.50
N ARG A 76 12.43 -5.00 -16.49
CA ARG A 76 11.00 -4.82 -16.81
C ARG A 76 10.31 -3.93 -15.76
N ALA A 77 10.60 -4.12 -14.49
CA ALA A 77 10.04 -3.30 -13.43
C ALA A 77 10.51 -1.83 -13.49
N GLN A 78 11.62 -1.52 -14.16
CA GLN A 78 12.09 -0.15 -14.41
C GLN A 78 11.39 0.55 -15.59
N GLN A 79 10.61 -0.17 -16.39
CA GLN A 79 9.95 0.41 -17.56
C GLN A 79 8.96 1.53 -17.18
N PRO A 80 8.74 2.53 -18.05
CA PRO A 80 7.87 3.67 -17.76
C PRO A 80 6.45 3.32 -17.35
N THR A 81 5.90 2.21 -17.87
CA THR A 81 4.55 1.71 -17.57
C THR A 81 4.44 0.94 -16.26
N SER A 82 5.56 0.70 -15.57
CA SER A 82 5.59 0.00 -14.29
C SER A 82 5.33 0.95 -13.11
N ASP A 83 4.41 0.59 -12.23
CA ASP A 83 4.23 1.25 -10.94
C ASP A 83 5.33 0.86 -9.91
N PHE A 84 6.21 -0.09 -10.27
CA PHE A 84 7.29 -0.57 -9.40
C PHE A 84 8.65 0.08 -9.69
N LYS A 85 8.75 0.95 -10.69
CA LYS A 85 10.02 1.59 -11.09
C LYS A 85 10.68 2.38 -9.96
N GLU A 86 9.89 2.95 -9.07
CA GLU A 86 10.40 3.71 -7.93
C GLU A 86 11.14 2.85 -6.90
N TYR A 87 10.75 1.57 -6.73
CA TYR A 87 11.45 0.65 -5.83
C TYR A 87 12.90 0.38 -6.22
N ILE A 88 13.21 0.51 -7.51
CA ILE A 88 14.53 0.21 -8.06
C ILE A 88 15.09 1.37 -8.87
N SER A 89 14.67 2.60 -8.55
CA SER A 89 15.13 3.84 -9.19
C SER A 89 16.63 4.09 -9.01
N THR A 90 17.23 3.59 -7.93
CA THR A 90 18.68 3.67 -7.69
C THR A 90 19.47 2.64 -8.48
N VAL A 91 18.83 1.57 -8.98
CA VAL A 91 19.52 0.49 -9.70
C VAL A 91 19.94 0.96 -11.09
N THR A 92 21.24 0.92 -11.36
CA THR A 92 21.83 1.37 -12.64
C THR A 92 22.23 0.22 -13.55
N SER A 93 22.43 -0.98 -12.99
CA SER A 93 22.81 -2.16 -13.75
C SER A 93 22.36 -3.43 -13.04
N VAL A 94 21.85 -4.36 -13.83
CA VAL A 94 21.55 -5.74 -13.41
C VAL A 94 22.16 -6.67 -14.43
N LYS A 95 23.03 -7.61 -14.00
CA LYS A 95 23.74 -8.53 -14.88
C LYS A 95 23.72 -9.96 -14.34
N ALA A 96 23.48 -10.92 -15.21
CA ALA A 96 23.81 -12.31 -14.96
C ALA A 96 25.33 -12.49 -15.06
N LEU A 97 25.97 -12.95 -14.01
CA LEU A 97 27.40 -13.33 -14.01
C LEU A 97 27.57 -14.77 -14.50
N ASP A 98 26.62 -15.62 -14.18
CA ASP A 98 26.40 -16.97 -14.69
C ASP A 98 24.91 -17.32 -14.57
N ASP A 99 24.52 -18.57 -14.86
CA ASP A 99 23.11 -19.00 -14.83
C ASP A 99 22.40 -18.82 -13.47
N TYR A 100 23.17 -18.71 -12.37
CA TYR A 100 22.63 -18.67 -11.00
C TYR A 100 23.25 -17.57 -10.12
N THR A 101 23.91 -16.60 -10.73
CA THR A 101 24.50 -15.47 -10.00
C THR A 101 24.13 -14.16 -10.68
N VAL A 102 23.55 -13.24 -9.90
CA VAL A 102 23.12 -11.91 -10.37
C VAL A 102 23.90 -10.82 -9.65
N GLU A 103 24.45 -9.87 -10.40
CA GLU A 103 25.05 -8.64 -9.90
C GLU A 103 24.03 -7.49 -10.07
N ILE A 104 23.80 -6.74 -9.01
CA ILE A 104 22.99 -5.52 -9.01
C ILE A 104 23.90 -4.35 -8.60
N LYS A 105 23.93 -3.29 -9.43
CA LYS A 105 24.63 -2.03 -9.10
C LYS A 105 23.66 -0.90 -8.90
N THR A 106 23.94 -0.09 -7.89
CA THR A 106 23.18 1.13 -7.58
C THR A 106 24.03 2.36 -7.87
N ARG A 107 23.38 3.50 -8.14
CA ARG A 107 24.03 4.79 -8.40
C ARG A 107 24.83 5.27 -7.20
N GLU A 108 24.32 5.02 -6.03
CA GLU A 108 24.85 5.34 -4.71
C GLU A 108 24.57 4.18 -3.74
N PRO A 109 25.19 4.13 -2.56
CA PRO A 109 24.83 3.12 -1.56
C PRO A 109 23.35 3.13 -1.28
N ASN A 110 22.70 1.95 -1.25
CA ASN A 110 21.27 1.85 -0.99
C ASN A 110 21.04 0.94 0.25
N PRO A 111 20.83 1.51 1.43
CA PRO A 111 20.65 0.76 2.68
C PRO A 111 19.35 -0.04 2.74
N ILE A 112 18.38 0.28 1.88
CA ILE A 112 17.05 -0.35 1.85
C ILE A 112 16.81 -1.22 0.60
N LEU A 113 17.85 -1.53 -0.17
CA LEU A 113 17.71 -2.32 -1.41
C LEU A 113 16.98 -3.64 -1.17
N LEU A 114 17.31 -4.38 -0.13
CA LEU A 114 16.66 -5.65 0.19
C LEU A 114 15.18 -5.46 0.50
N ASN A 115 14.81 -4.39 1.23
CA ASN A 115 13.42 -4.04 1.52
C ASN A 115 12.63 -3.78 0.23
N GLN A 116 13.24 -3.09 -0.71
CA GLN A 116 12.65 -2.78 -2.01
C GLN A 116 12.49 -4.05 -2.86
N LEU A 117 13.51 -4.89 -2.92
CA LEU A 117 13.51 -6.14 -3.71
C LEU A 117 12.46 -7.16 -3.26
N THR A 118 11.95 -7.11 -2.01
CA THR A 118 10.84 -7.97 -1.58
C THR A 118 9.54 -7.73 -2.38
N ASN A 119 9.47 -6.65 -3.14
CA ASN A 119 8.29 -6.25 -3.91
C ASN A 119 8.47 -6.43 -5.43
N ILE A 120 9.66 -6.84 -5.89
CA ILE A 120 9.93 -7.06 -7.31
C ILE A 120 9.90 -8.55 -7.60
N PHE A 121 8.82 -8.99 -8.23
CA PHE A 121 8.61 -10.41 -8.55
C PHE A 121 9.37 -10.83 -9.80
N VAL A 122 9.84 -12.08 -9.79
CA VAL A 122 10.52 -12.69 -10.95
C VAL A 122 9.50 -13.36 -11.87
N MET A 123 9.64 -13.09 -13.14
CA MET A 123 8.80 -13.54 -14.24
C MET A 123 9.64 -14.25 -15.30
N SER A 124 9.11 -15.26 -15.97
CA SER A 124 9.82 -15.93 -17.06
C SER A 124 10.02 -14.99 -18.25
N LYS A 125 11.28 -14.74 -18.61
CA LYS A 125 11.66 -13.97 -19.79
C LYS A 125 11.13 -14.60 -21.08
N LYS A 126 11.29 -15.91 -21.18
CA LYS A 126 10.83 -16.69 -22.35
C LYS A 126 9.31 -16.60 -22.51
N TRP A 127 8.57 -16.87 -21.43
CA TRP A 127 7.11 -16.80 -21.47
C TRP A 127 6.63 -15.39 -21.82
N ALA A 128 7.24 -14.36 -21.26
CA ALA A 128 6.90 -12.97 -21.55
C ALA A 128 7.15 -12.62 -23.03
N ALA A 129 8.24 -13.12 -23.62
CA ALA A 129 8.55 -12.93 -25.03
C ALA A 129 7.54 -13.65 -25.92
N ASP A 130 7.28 -14.93 -25.65
CA ASP A 130 6.36 -15.78 -26.44
C ASP A 130 4.92 -15.23 -26.40
N ASN A 131 4.56 -14.43 -25.38
CA ASN A 131 3.22 -13.88 -25.18
C ASN A 131 3.15 -12.36 -25.24
N PHE A 132 4.06 -11.70 -25.92
CA PHE A 132 4.06 -10.23 -26.15
C PHE A 132 3.92 -9.39 -24.87
N SER A 133 4.54 -9.85 -23.77
CA SER A 133 4.45 -9.23 -22.45
C SER A 133 5.80 -8.78 -21.89
N LEU A 134 6.76 -8.46 -22.79
CA LEU A 134 8.09 -7.96 -22.42
C LEU A 134 8.04 -6.61 -21.68
N VAL A 135 7.01 -5.81 -21.96
CA VAL A 135 6.76 -4.53 -21.29
C VAL A 135 5.57 -4.71 -20.33
N PRO A 136 5.59 -4.10 -19.12
CA PRO A 136 4.45 -4.12 -18.24
C PRO A 136 3.20 -3.53 -18.90
N GLN A 137 2.03 -4.05 -18.51
CA GLN A 137 0.75 -3.46 -18.89
C GLN A 137 0.76 -1.97 -18.57
N ASN A 138 0.29 -1.15 -19.49
CA ASN A 138 -0.01 0.25 -19.18
C ASN A 138 -1.39 0.34 -18.50
N TYR A 139 -1.39 0.17 -17.18
CA TYR A 139 -2.61 0.11 -16.40
C TYR A 139 -3.37 1.45 -16.43
N ASP A 140 -2.64 2.56 -16.37
CA ASP A 140 -3.23 3.92 -16.38
C ASP A 140 -3.93 4.25 -17.70
N ALA A 141 -3.38 3.76 -18.81
CA ALA A 141 -4.00 3.91 -20.14
C ALA A 141 -5.03 2.81 -20.44
N SER A 142 -5.28 1.88 -19.51
CA SER A 142 -6.15 0.71 -19.70
C SER A 142 -5.75 -0.14 -20.91
N GLN A 143 -4.44 -0.22 -21.19
CA GLN A 143 -3.89 -1.03 -22.27
C GLN A 143 -3.45 -2.38 -21.71
N GLU A 144 -4.23 -3.41 -21.97
CA GLU A 144 -3.92 -4.77 -21.53
C GLU A 144 -2.87 -5.45 -22.41
N ASN A 145 -2.13 -6.38 -21.79
CA ASN A 145 -1.26 -7.34 -22.48
C ASN A 145 -1.64 -8.76 -22.03
N PHE A 146 -0.97 -9.78 -22.53
CA PHE A 146 -1.29 -11.15 -22.15
C PHE A 146 -1.08 -11.42 -20.64
N ALA A 147 -0.08 -10.81 -20.03
CA ALA A 147 0.19 -10.95 -18.59
C ALA A 147 -0.89 -10.31 -17.71
N SER A 148 -1.74 -9.42 -18.24
CA SER A 148 -2.84 -8.82 -17.48
C SER A 148 -3.86 -9.84 -16.99
N SER A 149 -4.05 -10.92 -17.74
CA SER A 149 -5.05 -11.98 -17.48
C SER A 149 -4.44 -13.37 -17.28
N ASN A 150 -3.12 -13.51 -17.49
CA ASN A 150 -2.39 -14.77 -17.39
C ASN A 150 -1.14 -14.58 -16.51
N ALA A 151 -0.77 -15.62 -15.78
CA ALA A 151 0.37 -15.56 -14.88
C ALA A 151 1.31 -16.75 -15.09
N MET A 152 2.63 -16.50 -15.01
CA MET A 152 3.67 -17.51 -15.10
C MET A 152 4.75 -17.20 -14.07
N GLY A 153 4.59 -17.75 -12.89
CA GLY A 153 5.51 -17.58 -11.76
C GLY A 153 6.18 -18.88 -11.35
N THR A 154 6.86 -18.82 -10.22
CA THR A 154 7.56 -19.94 -9.58
C THR A 154 6.90 -20.36 -8.27
N GLY A 155 5.85 -19.67 -7.86
CA GLY A 155 5.25 -19.73 -6.52
C GLY A 155 4.54 -21.04 -6.19
N PRO A 156 4.08 -21.16 -4.91
CA PRO A 156 3.44 -22.38 -4.39
C PRO A 156 2.09 -22.69 -5.02
N PHE A 157 1.47 -21.72 -5.68
CA PHE A 157 0.22 -21.89 -6.40
C PHE A 157 0.32 -21.37 -7.83
N GLU A 158 -0.42 -21.99 -8.75
CA GLU A 158 -0.60 -21.59 -10.14
C GLU A 158 -2.05 -21.17 -10.40
N ILE A 159 -2.28 -20.17 -11.25
CA ILE A 159 -3.64 -19.78 -11.66
C ILE A 159 -4.08 -20.68 -12.81
N THR A 160 -5.21 -21.35 -12.62
CA THR A 160 -5.82 -22.25 -13.62
C THR A 160 -7.09 -21.70 -14.25
N LEU A 161 -7.72 -20.70 -13.61
CA LEU A 161 -8.87 -19.99 -14.13
C LEU A 161 -8.83 -18.52 -13.69
N ARG A 162 -9.09 -17.62 -14.61
CA ARG A 162 -9.27 -16.20 -14.34
C ARG A 162 -10.48 -15.68 -15.09
N GLU A 163 -11.54 -15.39 -14.36
CA GLU A 163 -12.71 -14.65 -14.81
C GLU A 163 -12.66 -13.28 -14.13
N ALA A 164 -12.37 -12.24 -14.91
CA ALA A 164 -12.14 -10.89 -14.37
C ALA A 164 -13.34 -10.44 -13.52
N ASN A 165 -13.07 -9.93 -12.32
CA ASN A 165 -14.06 -9.45 -11.34
C ASN A 165 -15.07 -10.49 -10.84
N THR A 166 -14.93 -11.76 -11.22
CA THR A 166 -15.83 -12.83 -10.83
C THR A 166 -15.13 -13.89 -10.00
N LYS A 167 -14.04 -14.48 -10.54
CA LYS A 167 -13.40 -15.63 -9.92
C LYS A 167 -11.94 -15.79 -10.36
N THR A 168 -11.07 -16.12 -9.43
CA THR A 168 -9.73 -16.61 -9.73
C THR A 168 -9.51 -17.92 -9.00
N VAL A 169 -9.09 -18.98 -9.72
CA VAL A 169 -8.80 -20.29 -9.15
C VAL A 169 -7.31 -20.53 -9.16
N PHE A 170 -6.78 -20.78 -7.97
CA PHE A 170 -5.41 -21.21 -7.76
C PHE A 170 -5.40 -22.72 -7.50
N LYS A 171 -4.43 -23.41 -8.06
CA LYS A 171 -4.11 -24.80 -7.73
C LYS A 171 -2.73 -24.90 -7.13
N LYS A 172 -2.55 -25.86 -6.25
CA LYS A 172 -1.25 -26.20 -5.67
C LYS A 172 -0.25 -26.54 -6.77
N ASN A 173 0.89 -25.84 -6.78
CA ASN A 173 2.04 -26.20 -7.58
C ASN A 173 2.74 -27.43 -6.96
N LYS A 174 2.52 -28.60 -7.54
CA LYS A 174 3.10 -29.87 -7.04
C LYS A 174 4.62 -29.96 -7.21
N LYS A 175 5.22 -29.08 -8.03
CA LYS A 175 6.65 -29.03 -8.31
C LYS A 175 7.33 -27.83 -7.63
N TRP A 176 6.62 -27.18 -6.70
CA TRP A 176 7.20 -26.05 -5.99
C TRP A 176 8.43 -26.50 -5.18
N TRP A 177 9.50 -25.74 -5.30
CA TRP A 177 10.79 -26.02 -4.69
C TRP A 177 10.81 -25.92 -3.15
N GLY A 178 9.86 -25.18 -2.57
CA GLY A 178 9.79 -24.95 -1.12
C GLY A 178 9.11 -26.09 -0.36
N ASN A 179 9.20 -26.05 0.98
CA ASN A 179 8.48 -26.98 1.83
C ASN A 179 6.99 -26.64 1.85
N VAL A 180 6.16 -27.63 1.55
CA VAL A 180 4.71 -27.47 1.59
C VAL A 180 4.22 -27.55 3.02
N GLU A 181 3.78 -26.40 3.56
CA GLU A 181 3.26 -26.26 4.93
C GLU A 181 1.72 -26.13 4.97
N HIS A 182 1.05 -26.38 3.84
CA HIS A 182 -0.40 -26.31 3.72
C HIS A 182 -0.99 -27.63 3.24
N ASN A 183 -2.29 -27.86 3.52
CA ASN A 183 -3.04 -29.00 3.02
C ASN A 183 -4.07 -28.62 1.95
N LEU A 184 -3.93 -27.45 1.32
CA LEU A 184 -4.85 -26.96 0.30
C LEU A 184 -4.48 -27.49 -1.08
N ASP A 185 -5.45 -28.06 -1.82
CA ASP A 185 -5.28 -28.44 -3.22
C ASP A 185 -5.65 -27.30 -4.17
N SER A 186 -6.62 -26.47 -3.77
CA SER A 186 -7.06 -25.31 -4.55
C SER A 186 -7.59 -24.19 -3.65
N ILE A 187 -7.56 -22.97 -4.17
CA ILE A 187 -8.13 -21.78 -3.56
C ILE A 187 -8.97 -21.06 -4.60
N GLU A 188 -10.17 -20.68 -4.22
CA GLU A 188 -11.04 -19.85 -5.04
C GLU A 188 -11.12 -18.45 -4.43
N LEU A 189 -10.68 -17.44 -5.17
CA LEU A 189 -10.83 -16.04 -4.82
C LEU A 189 -12.06 -15.47 -5.52
N LEU A 190 -13.03 -15.01 -4.72
CA LEU A 190 -14.31 -14.47 -5.19
C LEU A 190 -14.39 -12.98 -4.80
N PRO A 191 -14.25 -12.03 -5.73
CA PRO A 191 -14.47 -10.62 -5.45
C PRO A 191 -15.96 -10.35 -5.20
N ILE A 192 -16.32 -10.05 -3.94
CA ILE A 192 -17.69 -9.69 -3.54
C ILE A 192 -17.63 -8.26 -3.00
N ALA A 193 -18.03 -7.29 -3.80
CA ALA A 193 -17.92 -5.87 -3.45
C ALA A 193 -18.80 -5.47 -2.25
N ASN A 194 -20.02 -6.00 -2.18
CA ASN A 194 -20.95 -5.66 -1.09
C ASN A 194 -20.56 -6.39 0.21
N ALA A 195 -20.33 -5.62 1.28
CA ALA A 195 -19.89 -6.15 2.57
C ALA A 195 -20.93 -7.08 3.23
N ALA A 196 -22.22 -6.71 3.17
CA ALA A 196 -23.29 -7.54 3.75
C ALA A 196 -23.40 -8.89 3.03
N THR A 197 -23.24 -8.90 1.70
CA THR A 197 -23.22 -10.13 0.90
C THR A 197 -22.04 -11.02 1.27
N ARG A 198 -20.83 -10.44 1.48
CA ARG A 198 -19.65 -11.21 1.94
C ARG A 198 -19.90 -11.88 3.29
N VAL A 199 -20.46 -11.12 4.25
CA VAL A 199 -20.78 -11.65 5.58
C VAL A 199 -21.85 -12.73 5.50
N ALA A 200 -22.89 -12.56 4.70
CA ALA A 200 -23.93 -13.57 4.49
C ALA A 200 -23.37 -14.87 3.91
N ALA A 201 -22.50 -14.79 2.90
CA ALA A 201 -21.84 -15.95 2.29
C ALA A 201 -20.94 -16.71 3.29
N LEU A 202 -20.26 -15.99 4.20
CA LEU A 202 -19.48 -16.63 5.27
C LEU A 202 -20.38 -17.32 6.31
N LEU A 203 -21.45 -16.66 6.75
CA LEU A 203 -22.39 -17.20 7.73
C LEU A 203 -23.16 -18.42 7.20
N SER A 204 -23.50 -18.45 5.91
CA SER A 204 -24.14 -19.58 5.25
C SER A 204 -23.16 -20.75 5.00
N GLY A 205 -21.85 -20.51 5.11
CA GLY A 205 -20.81 -21.51 4.81
C GLY A 205 -20.45 -21.65 3.34
N GLU A 206 -20.96 -20.78 2.46
CA GLU A 206 -20.62 -20.74 1.04
C GLU A 206 -19.15 -20.44 0.81
N ILE A 207 -18.58 -19.55 1.63
CA ILE A 207 -17.15 -19.24 1.62
C ILE A 207 -16.50 -19.59 2.96
N ASP A 208 -15.18 -19.79 2.94
CA ASP A 208 -14.41 -20.21 4.11
C ASP A 208 -13.75 -19.04 4.87
N ILE A 209 -13.43 -17.95 4.14
CA ILE A 209 -12.69 -16.79 4.65
C ILE A 209 -13.27 -15.52 4.05
N VAL A 210 -13.39 -14.48 4.86
CA VAL A 210 -13.58 -13.09 4.43
C VAL A 210 -12.35 -12.30 4.86
N THR A 211 -11.63 -11.73 3.92
CA THR A 211 -10.67 -10.66 4.19
C THR A 211 -11.43 -9.33 4.30
N ASP A 212 -10.95 -8.40 5.11
CA ASP A 212 -11.62 -7.11 5.33
C ASP A 212 -13.08 -7.26 5.80
N ALA A 213 -13.30 -8.05 6.85
CA ALA A 213 -14.61 -8.18 7.47
C ALA A 213 -15.06 -6.84 8.06
N PRO A 214 -16.31 -6.39 7.77
CA PRO A 214 -16.77 -5.09 8.23
C PRO A 214 -16.88 -5.04 9.74
N VAL A 215 -16.40 -3.95 10.35
CA VAL A 215 -16.34 -3.81 11.81
C VAL A 215 -17.71 -3.90 12.49
N GLN A 216 -18.78 -3.56 11.78
CA GLN A 216 -20.16 -3.62 12.24
C GLN A 216 -20.67 -5.04 12.46
N ASP A 217 -20.09 -6.03 11.77
CA ASP A 217 -20.56 -7.42 11.79
C ASP A 217 -19.67 -8.35 12.62
N LEU A 218 -18.56 -7.87 13.19
CA LEU A 218 -17.58 -8.73 13.88
C LEU A 218 -18.18 -9.47 15.07
N ASP A 219 -18.99 -8.80 15.88
CA ASP A 219 -19.67 -9.43 17.04
C ASP A 219 -20.66 -10.51 16.58
N ARG A 220 -21.41 -10.24 15.49
CA ARG A 220 -22.34 -11.20 14.90
C ARG A 220 -21.61 -12.43 14.36
N ILE A 221 -20.47 -12.22 13.70
CA ILE A 221 -19.63 -13.30 13.19
C ILE A 221 -19.05 -14.12 14.36
N ALA A 222 -18.47 -13.46 15.35
CA ALA A 222 -17.84 -14.13 16.51
C ALA A 222 -18.84 -14.96 17.32
N SER A 223 -20.08 -14.48 17.45
CA SER A 223 -21.15 -15.18 18.21
C SER A 223 -21.78 -16.35 17.46
N SER A 224 -21.45 -16.59 16.19
CA SER A 224 -21.98 -17.74 15.43
C SER A 224 -21.56 -19.12 15.95
N GLY A 225 -20.50 -19.19 16.78
CA GLY A 225 -19.93 -20.42 17.32
C GLY A 225 -19.06 -21.23 16.33
N THR A 226 -19.28 -21.11 15.05
CA THR A 226 -18.56 -21.82 13.97
C THR A 226 -17.47 -21.00 13.29
N LEU A 227 -17.51 -19.68 13.48
CA LEU A 227 -16.58 -18.74 12.91
C LEU A 227 -15.64 -18.14 13.94
N LYS A 228 -14.55 -17.56 13.50
CA LYS A 228 -13.61 -16.77 14.29
C LYS A 228 -13.29 -15.46 13.58
N VAL A 229 -12.97 -14.44 14.36
CA VAL A 229 -12.47 -13.14 13.90
C VAL A 229 -11.03 -12.98 14.36
N ILE A 230 -10.18 -12.46 13.50
CA ILE A 230 -8.79 -12.10 13.79
C ILE A 230 -8.60 -10.67 13.33
N SER A 231 -8.16 -9.77 14.23
CA SER A 231 -7.89 -8.37 13.90
C SER A 231 -6.41 -8.07 14.12
N VAL A 232 -5.85 -7.24 13.26
CA VAL A 232 -4.46 -6.77 13.35
C VAL A 232 -4.38 -5.32 12.90
N GLU A 233 -3.51 -4.54 13.54
CA GLU A 233 -3.18 -3.21 13.06
C GLU A 233 -2.46 -3.35 11.71
N GLN A 234 -3.04 -2.72 10.70
CA GLN A 234 -2.52 -2.78 9.34
C GLN A 234 -1.39 -1.77 9.16
N MET A 235 -0.42 -2.15 8.34
CA MET A 235 0.65 -1.26 7.89
C MET A 235 0.12 -0.18 6.94
N ARG A 236 -0.87 0.61 7.41
CA ARG A 236 -1.56 1.62 6.62
C ARG A 236 -2.08 2.76 7.50
N THR A 237 -1.76 3.98 7.10
CA THR A 237 -2.33 5.19 7.70
C THR A 237 -3.34 5.80 6.74
N ILE A 238 -4.53 6.13 7.25
CA ILE A 238 -5.59 6.86 6.54
C ILE A 238 -5.43 8.35 6.85
N PHE A 239 -5.54 9.19 5.82
CA PHE A 239 -5.34 10.64 5.94
C PHE A 239 -6.15 11.41 4.90
N LEU A 240 -6.24 12.73 5.09
CA LEU A 240 -6.77 13.66 4.11
C LEU A 240 -5.64 14.50 3.53
N GLY A 241 -5.68 14.72 2.22
CA GLY A 241 -4.74 15.57 1.50
C GLY A 241 -5.43 16.81 0.93
N MET A 242 -4.71 17.93 0.92
CA MET A 242 -5.20 19.23 0.46
C MET A 242 -4.22 19.83 -0.56
N ASP A 243 -4.69 20.17 -1.75
CA ASP A 243 -3.85 20.86 -2.75
C ASP A 243 -3.44 22.25 -2.25
N GLN A 244 -2.14 22.45 -2.06
CA GLN A 244 -1.56 23.67 -1.50
C GLN A 244 -0.96 24.60 -2.57
N ALA A 245 -0.97 24.22 -3.85
CA ALA A 245 -0.33 24.98 -4.92
C ALA A 245 -1.31 25.70 -5.85
N ALA A 246 -2.47 25.14 -6.12
CA ALA A 246 -3.45 25.79 -6.99
C ALA A 246 -3.80 27.21 -6.50
N ASP A 247 -4.00 28.15 -7.41
CA ASP A 247 -4.33 29.53 -7.03
C ASP A 247 -5.73 29.66 -6.43
N GLN A 248 -6.64 28.81 -6.85
CA GLN A 248 -8.00 28.74 -6.32
C GLN A 248 -8.46 27.28 -6.26
N LEU A 249 -9.41 26.99 -5.38
CA LEU A 249 -10.07 25.70 -5.33
C LEU A 249 -10.93 25.50 -6.57
N ARG A 250 -10.90 24.32 -7.18
CA ARG A 250 -11.74 23.93 -8.32
C ARG A 250 -13.22 23.88 -7.95
N SER A 251 -13.49 23.51 -6.68
CA SER A 251 -14.81 23.28 -6.11
C SER A 251 -15.23 24.33 -5.08
N GLY A 252 -14.40 25.36 -4.87
CA GLY A 252 -14.62 26.37 -3.84
C GLY A 252 -15.40 27.59 -4.32
N ASN A 253 -15.73 28.47 -3.36
CA ASN A 253 -16.45 29.71 -3.57
C ASN A 253 -15.65 30.96 -3.15
N THR A 254 -14.41 30.80 -2.70
CA THR A 254 -13.59 31.90 -2.15
C THR A 254 -12.86 32.73 -3.22
N GLY A 255 -12.68 32.18 -4.43
CA GLY A 255 -11.86 32.81 -5.46
C GLY A 255 -10.36 32.69 -5.24
N ASP A 256 -9.92 32.05 -4.15
CA ASP A 256 -8.55 31.70 -3.82
C ASP A 256 -8.44 30.26 -3.31
N ASN A 257 -7.26 29.84 -2.84
CA ASN A 257 -7.05 28.53 -2.24
C ASN A 257 -6.72 28.67 -0.75
N PRO A 258 -7.71 28.47 0.14
CA PRO A 258 -7.51 28.53 1.58
C PRO A 258 -6.43 27.56 2.10
N PHE A 259 -6.23 26.42 1.45
CA PHE A 259 -5.26 25.39 1.87
C PHE A 259 -3.79 25.83 1.75
N LYS A 260 -3.49 26.93 1.03
CA LYS A 260 -2.15 27.55 1.05
C LYS A 260 -1.76 28.04 2.45
N LYS A 261 -2.73 28.38 3.29
CA LYS A 261 -2.50 28.90 4.64
C LYS A 261 -2.39 27.76 5.65
N LYS A 262 -1.27 27.71 6.38
CA LYS A 262 -1.04 26.70 7.44
C LYS A 262 -2.14 26.75 8.51
N GLU A 263 -2.59 27.94 8.87
CA GLU A 263 -3.64 28.19 9.87
C GLU A 263 -4.94 27.51 9.47
N VAL A 264 -5.30 27.50 8.18
CA VAL A 264 -6.48 26.80 7.67
C VAL A 264 -6.30 25.29 7.78
N ARG A 265 -5.13 24.76 7.40
CA ARG A 265 -4.85 23.31 7.52
C ARG A 265 -4.86 22.87 8.99
N GLN A 266 -4.33 23.71 9.89
CA GLN A 266 -4.36 23.45 11.32
C GLN A 266 -5.80 23.51 11.88
N ALA A 267 -6.62 24.45 11.43
CA ALA A 267 -8.03 24.53 11.82
C ALA A 267 -8.79 23.26 11.44
N LEU A 268 -8.61 22.78 10.21
CA LEU A 268 -9.20 21.51 9.77
C LEU A 268 -8.72 20.34 10.64
N TYR A 269 -7.42 20.26 10.93
CA TYR A 269 -6.87 19.19 11.74
C TYR A 269 -7.46 19.18 13.16
N GLN A 270 -7.54 20.33 13.81
CA GLN A 270 -8.11 20.46 15.17
C GLN A 270 -9.65 20.34 15.21
N ALA A 271 -10.33 20.47 14.08
CA ALA A 271 -11.77 20.24 14.00
C ALA A 271 -12.15 18.76 13.95
N ILE A 272 -11.20 17.85 13.70
CA ILE A 272 -11.45 16.41 13.60
C ILE A 272 -11.41 15.76 14.98
N ASP A 273 -12.57 15.36 15.47
CA ASP A 273 -12.73 14.50 16.67
C ASP A 273 -12.39 13.04 16.31
N ILE A 274 -11.10 12.71 16.39
CA ILE A 274 -10.61 11.39 15.99
C ILE A 274 -11.08 10.29 16.95
N GLU A 275 -11.30 10.59 18.23
CA GLU A 275 -11.83 9.63 19.18
C GLU A 275 -13.30 9.31 18.88
N ALA A 276 -14.08 10.30 18.45
CA ALA A 276 -15.45 10.04 17.98
C ALA A 276 -15.47 9.16 16.71
N ILE A 277 -14.53 9.35 15.79
CA ILE A 277 -14.38 8.47 14.63
C ILE A 277 -14.02 7.05 15.09
N LYS A 278 -13.03 6.90 15.97
CA LYS A 278 -12.61 5.62 16.52
C LYS A 278 -13.79 4.86 17.16
N GLU A 279 -14.50 5.50 18.08
CA GLU A 279 -15.55 4.83 18.86
C GLU A 279 -16.83 4.59 18.04
N LYS A 280 -17.29 5.57 17.27
CA LYS A 280 -18.60 5.54 16.63
C LYS A 280 -18.57 4.96 15.21
N VAL A 281 -17.50 5.23 14.45
CA VAL A 281 -17.36 4.78 13.07
C VAL A 281 -16.58 3.47 13.01
N MET A 282 -15.44 3.39 13.74
CA MET A 282 -14.53 2.25 13.68
C MET A 282 -14.76 1.22 14.80
N ARG A 283 -15.72 1.47 15.70
CA ARG A 283 -16.06 0.58 16.83
C ARG A 283 -14.85 0.18 17.69
N GLY A 284 -13.97 1.14 17.98
CA GLY A 284 -12.71 0.96 18.70
C GLY A 284 -11.57 0.38 17.86
N LEU A 285 -11.81 -0.02 16.61
CA LEU A 285 -10.83 -0.68 15.74
C LEU A 285 -10.09 0.31 14.84
N SER A 286 -9.40 1.25 15.44
CA SER A 286 -8.43 2.15 14.80
C SER A 286 -7.52 2.75 15.86
N SER A 287 -6.30 3.11 15.48
CA SER A 287 -5.34 3.81 16.33
C SER A 287 -5.12 5.22 15.79
N PRO A 288 -5.48 6.29 16.54
CA PRO A 288 -5.26 7.67 16.08
C PRO A 288 -3.81 7.88 15.63
N ALA A 289 -3.62 8.56 14.49
CA ALA A 289 -2.31 8.79 13.88
C ALA A 289 -1.98 10.28 13.75
N GLY A 290 -0.74 10.66 14.07
CA GLY A 290 -0.20 12.01 13.90
C GLY A 290 0.73 12.15 12.70
N ILE A 291 1.23 11.03 12.15
CA ILE A 291 2.09 10.97 10.96
C ILE A 291 1.67 9.83 10.04
N ILE A 292 2.12 9.88 8.77
CA ILE A 292 1.79 8.84 7.77
C ILE A 292 2.85 7.72 7.81
N THR A 293 3.08 7.18 8.97
CA THR A 293 3.86 5.96 9.21
C THR A 293 3.38 5.33 10.52
N PHE A 294 3.80 4.11 10.84
CA PHE A 294 3.22 3.32 11.93
C PHE A 294 4.32 2.56 12.68
N PRO A 295 4.01 1.98 13.86
CA PRO A 295 4.96 1.19 14.64
C PRO A 295 5.61 0.08 13.81
N GLY A 296 6.94 -0.06 13.92
CA GLY A 296 7.73 -1.05 13.17
C GLY A 296 8.32 -0.54 11.85
N VAL A 297 8.01 0.68 11.42
CA VAL A 297 8.67 1.35 10.30
C VAL A 297 9.87 2.15 10.80
N THR A 298 11.00 2.07 10.11
CA THR A 298 12.17 2.91 10.42
C THR A 298 11.80 4.39 10.40
N GLY A 299 12.09 5.08 11.49
CA GLY A 299 11.77 6.51 11.67
C GLY A 299 10.45 6.79 12.39
N TYR A 300 9.65 5.77 12.70
CA TYR A 300 8.49 5.95 13.56
C TYR A 300 8.93 6.19 15.02
N THR A 301 8.29 7.15 15.66
CA THR A 301 8.32 7.31 17.13
C THR A 301 6.93 7.69 17.62
N LYS A 302 6.61 7.25 18.85
CA LYS A 302 5.32 7.59 19.45
C LYS A 302 5.13 9.11 19.62
N ALA A 303 6.20 9.85 19.89
CA ALA A 303 6.16 11.30 20.04
C ALA A 303 5.80 12.01 18.71
N LEU A 304 6.36 11.53 17.60
CA LEU A 304 5.99 12.04 16.27
C LEU A 304 4.54 11.71 15.90
N ASP A 305 4.02 10.61 16.40
CA ASP A 305 2.65 10.14 16.11
C ASP A 305 1.57 10.79 17.00
N GLU A 306 1.94 11.69 17.89
CA GLU A 306 0.98 12.48 18.67
C GLU A 306 0.27 13.50 17.77
N ARG A 307 -1.08 13.52 17.87
CA ARG A 307 -1.94 14.45 17.14
C ARG A 307 -2.03 15.80 17.82
N LEU A 308 -2.36 16.83 17.03
CA LEU A 308 -2.88 18.07 17.61
C LEU A 308 -4.22 17.80 18.33
N PRO A 309 -4.49 18.46 19.45
CA PRO A 309 -5.72 18.25 20.21
C PRO A 309 -6.97 18.67 19.39
N TYR A 310 -8.06 17.95 19.57
CA TYR A 310 -9.36 18.36 19.07
C TYR A 310 -9.83 19.61 19.80
N ASP A 311 -10.05 20.70 19.06
CA ASP A 311 -10.47 21.99 19.60
C ASP A 311 -11.23 22.80 18.53
N VAL A 312 -12.54 22.78 18.62
CA VAL A 312 -13.42 23.51 17.69
C VAL A 312 -13.32 25.03 17.86
N ALA A 313 -13.08 25.52 19.10
CA ALA A 313 -12.96 26.94 19.34
C ALA A 313 -11.67 27.50 18.75
N ALA A 314 -10.54 26.81 18.97
CA ALA A 314 -9.27 27.16 18.36
C ALA A 314 -9.34 27.07 16.82
N ALA A 315 -9.99 26.05 16.28
CA ALA A 315 -10.19 25.90 14.83
C ALA A 315 -10.96 27.06 14.20
N LYS A 316 -12.04 27.53 14.84
CA LYS A 316 -12.78 28.70 14.39
C LYS A 316 -11.94 29.98 14.43
N GLN A 317 -11.17 30.17 15.49
CA GLN A 317 -10.31 31.34 15.63
C GLN A 317 -9.24 31.35 14.52
N LEU A 318 -8.58 30.20 14.27
CA LEU A 318 -7.60 30.07 13.18
C LEU A 318 -8.19 30.41 11.80
N LEU A 319 -9.42 29.97 11.52
CA LEU A 319 -10.10 30.31 10.27
C LEU A 319 -10.39 31.82 10.18
N ALA A 320 -10.85 32.44 11.27
CA ALA A 320 -11.13 33.87 11.29
C ALA A 320 -9.84 34.69 11.08
N ASP A 321 -8.74 34.32 11.77
CA ASP A 321 -7.44 34.99 11.65
C ASP A 321 -6.85 34.79 10.24
N ALA A 322 -7.14 33.66 9.60
CA ALA A 322 -6.76 33.38 8.22
C ALA A 322 -7.62 34.13 7.16
N GLY A 323 -8.67 34.82 7.58
CA GLY A 323 -9.55 35.59 6.69
C GLY A 323 -10.81 34.85 6.22
N TYR A 324 -11.18 33.74 6.89
CA TYR A 324 -12.36 32.94 6.57
C TYR A 324 -13.28 32.81 7.81
N PRO A 325 -13.76 33.91 8.41
CA PRO A 325 -14.56 33.87 9.64
C PRO A 325 -15.91 33.15 9.45
N ASP A 326 -16.43 33.13 8.24
CA ASP A 326 -17.68 32.45 7.86
C ASP A 326 -17.44 31.08 7.20
N GLY A 327 -16.16 30.63 7.16
CA GLY A 327 -15.76 29.39 6.47
C GLY A 327 -15.72 29.51 4.96
N PHE A 328 -15.85 28.39 4.26
CA PHE A 328 -15.84 28.32 2.79
C PHE A 328 -16.43 26.98 2.31
N ASP A 329 -16.74 26.92 1.00
CA ASP A 329 -17.21 25.68 0.35
C ASP A 329 -16.05 24.91 -0.26
N VAL A 330 -16.09 23.58 -0.19
CA VAL A 330 -15.11 22.68 -0.82
C VAL A 330 -15.69 21.29 -1.07
N GLU A 331 -15.24 20.60 -2.12
CA GLU A 331 -15.55 19.18 -2.35
C GLU A 331 -14.51 18.30 -1.66
N LEU A 332 -14.97 17.31 -0.89
CA LEU A 332 -14.13 16.21 -0.40
C LEU A 332 -14.36 14.96 -1.25
N ARG A 333 -13.31 14.45 -1.87
CA ARG A 333 -13.32 13.20 -2.64
C ARG A 333 -12.94 12.02 -1.77
N CYS A 334 -13.77 11.00 -1.79
CA CYS A 334 -13.63 9.84 -0.94
C CYS A 334 -13.87 8.56 -1.73
N PRO A 335 -13.04 7.51 -1.56
CA PRO A 335 -13.40 6.19 -2.04
C PRO A 335 -14.52 5.61 -1.16
N ASN A 336 -15.23 4.61 -1.67
CA ASN A 336 -16.31 3.91 -0.93
C ASN A 336 -16.17 2.38 -0.98
N ASP A 337 -15.07 1.88 -1.53
CA ASP A 337 -14.80 0.46 -1.67
C ASP A 337 -13.30 0.12 -1.53
N ARG A 338 -12.53 0.97 -0.81
CA ARG A 338 -11.07 0.80 -0.71
C ARG A 338 -10.55 0.59 0.70
N TYR A 339 -11.01 1.37 1.66
CA TYR A 339 -10.57 1.34 3.06
C TYR A 339 -11.71 0.93 3.98
N VAL A 340 -11.36 0.50 5.20
CA VAL A 340 -12.38 0.15 6.19
C VAL A 340 -13.22 1.39 6.52
N ASN A 341 -14.52 1.34 6.23
CA ASN A 341 -15.49 2.41 6.49
C ASN A 341 -15.14 3.78 5.88
N ASP A 342 -14.45 3.81 4.76
CA ASP A 342 -13.98 5.04 4.11
C ASP A 342 -15.08 6.10 3.93
N GLU A 343 -16.20 5.76 3.32
CA GLU A 343 -17.32 6.70 3.15
C GLU A 343 -17.91 7.17 4.49
N ALA A 344 -18.02 6.30 5.47
CA ALA A 344 -18.56 6.65 6.79
C ALA A 344 -17.59 7.59 7.55
N ILE A 345 -16.27 7.41 7.41
CA ILE A 345 -15.26 8.32 7.96
C ILE A 345 -15.40 9.69 7.31
N CYS A 346 -15.48 9.75 5.98
CA CYS A 346 -15.65 11.02 5.25
C CYS A 346 -16.96 11.74 5.63
N THR A 347 -18.05 11.00 5.77
CA THR A 347 -19.35 11.56 6.22
C THR A 347 -19.22 12.17 7.62
N ALA A 348 -18.52 11.50 8.54
CA ALA A 348 -18.26 12.04 9.88
C ALA A 348 -17.43 13.34 9.82
N VAL A 349 -16.38 13.34 9.00
CA VAL A 349 -15.50 14.51 8.80
C VAL A 349 -16.27 15.70 8.22
N VAL A 350 -17.16 15.48 7.23
CA VAL A 350 -18.07 16.52 6.69
C VAL A 350 -18.88 17.18 7.80
N GLY A 351 -19.47 16.38 8.68
CA GLY A 351 -20.23 16.91 9.83
C GLY A 351 -19.36 17.67 10.83
N MET A 352 -18.10 17.27 11.02
CA MET A 352 -17.16 17.97 11.91
C MET A 352 -16.74 19.33 11.35
N PHE A 353 -16.45 19.40 10.04
CA PHE A 353 -16.09 20.64 9.38
C PHE A 353 -17.25 21.64 9.31
N GLY A 354 -18.48 21.16 9.22
CA GLY A 354 -19.66 22.02 9.34
C GLY A 354 -19.72 22.79 10.66
N LYS A 355 -19.18 22.24 11.76
CA LYS A 355 -19.12 22.91 13.07
C LYS A 355 -18.23 24.15 13.07
N ILE A 356 -17.27 24.22 12.15
CA ILE A 356 -16.34 25.36 12.00
C ILE A 356 -16.67 26.25 10.80
N GLY A 357 -17.84 26.06 10.18
CA GLY A 357 -18.34 26.88 9.06
C GLY A 357 -17.88 26.43 7.68
N ILE A 358 -17.16 25.30 7.56
CA ILE A 358 -16.77 24.80 6.24
C ILE A 358 -17.86 23.90 5.71
N ASN A 359 -18.40 24.29 4.53
CA ASN A 359 -19.44 23.54 3.84
C ASN A 359 -18.80 22.55 2.85
N VAL A 360 -18.76 21.28 3.24
CA VAL A 360 -18.12 20.23 2.46
C VAL A 360 -19.17 19.45 1.65
N SER A 361 -19.03 19.44 0.33
CA SER A 361 -19.77 18.51 -0.54
C SER A 361 -18.97 17.19 -0.65
N LEU A 362 -19.59 16.09 -0.21
CA LEU A 362 -18.95 14.77 -0.28
C LEU A 362 -19.15 14.15 -1.68
N ASN A 363 -18.02 13.88 -2.36
CA ASN A 363 -18.00 13.12 -3.61
C ASN A 363 -17.48 11.71 -3.33
N SER A 364 -18.41 10.80 -2.99
CA SER A 364 -18.13 9.39 -2.75
C SER A 364 -18.09 8.64 -4.08
N GLN A 365 -17.01 7.88 -4.33
CA GLN A 365 -16.80 7.22 -5.61
C GLN A 365 -16.01 5.91 -5.46
N THR A 366 -16.11 5.04 -6.48
CA THR A 366 -15.33 3.80 -6.48
C THR A 366 -13.83 4.08 -6.52
N LYS A 367 -13.03 3.17 -5.93
CA LYS A 367 -11.57 3.28 -5.90
C LYS A 367 -10.96 3.51 -7.29
N SER A 368 -11.46 2.82 -8.31
CA SER A 368 -10.95 2.94 -9.69
C SER A 368 -11.10 4.35 -10.24
N LYS A 369 -12.25 4.98 -10.00
CA LYS A 369 -12.49 6.37 -10.38
C LYS A 369 -11.67 7.32 -9.51
N HIS A 370 -11.66 7.12 -8.20
CA HIS A 370 -10.94 7.94 -7.23
C HIS A 370 -9.45 8.05 -7.56
N PHE A 371 -8.77 6.91 -7.72
CA PHE A 371 -7.35 6.91 -8.04
C PHE A 371 -7.03 7.47 -9.42
N LYS A 372 -7.87 7.18 -10.42
CA LYS A 372 -7.71 7.76 -11.76
C LYS A 372 -7.81 9.28 -11.72
N GLU A 373 -8.74 9.83 -10.98
CA GLU A 373 -8.89 11.28 -10.85
C GLU A 373 -7.74 11.92 -10.07
N LEU A 374 -7.28 11.30 -8.96
CA LEU A 374 -6.13 11.80 -8.21
C LEU A 374 -4.83 11.75 -9.03
N LYS A 375 -4.59 10.68 -9.79
CA LYS A 375 -3.43 10.61 -10.69
C LYS A 375 -3.44 11.75 -11.72
N ASN A 376 -4.60 12.20 -12.16
CA ASN A 376 -4.78 13.31 -13.10
C ASN A 376 -4.93 14.70 -12.40
N ASP A 377 -4.50 14.83 -11.15
CA ASP A 377 -4.51 16.07 -10.35
C ASP A 377 -5.87 16.77 -10.31
N LYS A 378 -6.95 16.02 -10.13
CA LYS A 378 -8.32 16.53 -10.13
C LYS A 378 -8.92 16.73 -8.73
N GLY A 379 -8.16 16.71 -7.65
CA GLY A 379 -8.69 16.81 -6.30
C GLY A 379 -8.10 17.97 -5.51
N ASP A 380 -8.95 18.89 -5.03
CA ASP A 380 -8.54 19.93 -4.10
C ASP A 380 -8.37 19.36 -2.69
N PHE A 381 -9.26 18.43 -2.33
CA PHE A 381 -9.34 17.82 -1.02
C PHE A 381 -9.80 16.36 -1.16
N TYR A 382 -9.08 15.42 -0.54
CA TYR A 382 -9.33 14.01 -0.78
C TYR A 382 -8.89 13.13 0.40
N MET A 383 -9.48 11.93 0.52
CA MET A 383 -9.01 10.86 1.39
C MET A 383 -8.04 9.95 0.63
N LEU A 384 -6.99 9.54 1.33
CA LEU A 384 -6.08 8.49 0.86
C LEU A 384 -5.63 7.63 2.05
N GLY A 385 -5.17 6.41 1.77
CA GLY A 385 -4.52 5.55 2.72
C GLY A 385 -3.18 5.06 2.17
N TRP A 386 -2.12 5.15 2.96
CA TRP A 386 -0.78 4.79 2.52
C TRP A 386 -0.18 3.67 3.35
N GLY A 387 0.24 2.60 2.68
CA GLY A 387 1.02 1.53 3.28
C GLY A 387 2.51 1.75 3.08
N VAL A 388 3.34 1.12 3.89
CA VAL A 388 4.81 1.23 3.80
C VAL A 388 5.44 -0.15 3.61
N PRO A 389 5.37 -0.72 2.40
CA PRO A 389 5.80 -2.10 2.15
C PRO A 389 7.30 -2.32 2.32
N THR A 390 8.11 -1.26 2.27
CA THR A 390 9.54 -1.31 2.55
C THR A 390 9.87 -1.31 4.04
N LEU A 391 8.92 -0.99 4.93
CA LEU A 391 9.13 -0.75 6.35
C LEU A 391 10.14 0.35 6.66
N ASP A 392 10.22 1.35 5.79
CA ASP A 392 11.14 2.47 5.92
C ASP A 392 10.46 3.78 5.51
N SER A 393 10.63 4.84 6.31
CA SER A 393 10.02 6.16 6.08
C SER A 393 10.42 6.78 4.74
N HIS A 394 11.57 6.41 4.17
CA HIS A 394 11.96 6.87 2.83
C HIS A 394 10.85 6.64 1.81
N TYR A 395 10.12 5.50 1.88
CA TYR A 395 9.02 5.21 0.97
C TYR A 395 7.91 6.27 1.03
N VAL A 396 7.55 6.70 2.24
CA VAL A 396 6.52 7.73 2.42
C VAL A 396 7.01 9.08 1.87
N PHE A 397 8.24 9.46 2.23
CA PHE A 397 8.82 10.73 1.79
C PHE A 397 8.99 10.79 0.29
N HIS A 398 9.53 9.74 -0.32
CA HIS A 398 9.76 9.67 -1.76
C HIS A 398 8.47 9.83 -2.58
N TYR A 399 7.36 9.20 -2.14
CA TYR A 399 6.10 9.27 -2.89
C TYR A 399 5.25 10.50 -2.55
N LEU A 400 5.14 10.86 -1.27
CA LEU A 400 4.16 11.83 -0.80
C LEU A 400 4.72 13.24 -0.54
N TYR A 401 6.01 13.35 -0.23
CA TYR A 401 6.61 14.62 0.20
C TYR A 401 7.74 15.14 -0.71
N ASP A 402 8.41 14.27 -1.49
CA ASP A 402 9.36 14.75 -2.51
C ASP A 402 8.63 15.70 -3.46
N SER A 403 9.21 16.86 -3.75
CA SER A 403 8.61 17.86 -4.65
C SER A 403 8.31 17.30 -6.06
N LYS A 404 8.94 16.19 -6.44
CA LYS A 404 8.72 15.43 -7.67
C LYS A 404 8.01 14.09 -7.44
N GLY A 405 7.58 13.85 -6.21
CA GLY A 405 6.93 12.59 -5.82
C GLY A 405 5.67 12.33 -6.64
N SER A 406 5.53 11.13 -7.18
CA SER A 406 4.42 10.79 -8.09
C SER A 406 3.04 10.86 -7.43
N TRP A 407 2.99 10.74 -6.10
CA TRP A 407 1.80 10.84 -5.28
C TRP A 407 1.75 12.08 -4.38
N ASN A 408 2.66 13.04 -4.57
CA ASN A 408 2.60 14.35 -3.90
C ASN A 408 1.47 15.20 -4.50
N LYS A 409 0.22 14.78 -4.27
CA LYS A 409 -0.99 15.44 -4.81
C LYS A 409 -1.43 16.65 -3.99
N VAL A 410 -0.78 16.90 -2.86
CA VAL A 410 -0.93 18.16 -2.10
C VAL A 410 0.00 19.25 -2.61
N ASN A 411 0.88 18.92 -3.54
CA ASN A 411 1.89 19.81 -4.12
C ASN A 411 2.79 20.45 -3.03
N PHE A 412 3.11 19.67 -1.99
CA PHE A 412 4.08 20.06 -0.98
C PHE A 412 5.44 20.30 -1.64
N ASN A 413 6.10 21.39 -1.27
CA ASN A 413 7.40 21.75 -1.82
C ASN A 413 8.27 22.37 -0.71
N ASN A 414 9.31 21.65 -0.32
CA ASN A 414 10.26 22.11 0.69
C ASN A 414 11.65 21.57 0.33
N ALA A 415 12.56 22.49 -0.02
CA ALA A 415 13.92 22.15 -0.45
C ALA A 415 14.72 21.37 0.62
N ARG A 416 14.50 21.65 1.92
CA ARG A 416 15.17 20.91 3.00
C ARG A 416 14.68 19.47 3.08
N VAL A 417 13.38 19.24 2.92
CA VAL A 417 12.82 17.89 2.88
C VAL A 417 13.35 17.11 1.66
N ASP A 418 13.42 17.74 0.49
CA ASP A 418 14.02 17.14 -0.70
C ASP A 418 15.48 16.73 -0.47
N GLU A 419 16.27 17.58 0.21
CA GLU A 419 17.64 17.26 0.59
C GLU A 419 17.71 16.08 1.56
N LEU A 420 16.85 16.06 2.59
CA LEU A 420 16.79 14.97 3.56
C LEU A 420 16.38 13.63 2.91
N ILE A 421 15.49 13.65 1.92
CA ILE A 421 15.13 12.45 1.14
C ILE A 421 16.37 11.87 0.44
N ARG A 422 17.25 12.72 -0.14
CA ARG A 422 18.50 12.23 -0.75
C ARG A 422 19.44 11.59 0.29
N VAL A 423 19.49 12.15 1.50
CA VAL A 423 20.24 11.53 2.61
C VAL A 423 19.63 10.16 2.97
N MET A 424 18.30 10.08 3.11
CA MET A 424 17.62 8.80 3.39
C MET A 424 17.93 7.71 2.34
N GLU A 425 18.07 8.12 1.08
CA GLU A 425 18.29 7.24 -0.06
C GLU A 425 19.68 6.60 -0.05
N GLY A 426 20.74 7.36 0.31
CA GLY A 426 22.13 6.94 0.14
C GLY A 426 22.97 6.84 1.40
N GLU A 427 22.53 7.38 2.55
CA GLU A 427 23.34 7.36 3.78
C GLU A 427 23.32 5.97 4.43
N VAL A 428 24.50 5.40 4.63
CA VAL A 428 24.71 4.08 5.24
C VAL A 428 24.99 4.14 6.74
N ASP A 429 25.39 5.31 7.26
CA ASP A 429 25.49 5.55 8.69
C ASP A 429 24.06 5.69 9.25
N LEU A 430 23.66 4.70 10.05
CA LEU A 430 22.29 4.61 10.57
C LEU A 430 21.91 5.80 11.44
N ASP A 431 22.83 6.34 12.23
CA ASP A 431 22.53 7.47 13.12
C ASP A 431 22.27 8.75 12.31
N LYS A 432 23.08 9.01 11.31
CA LYS A 432 22.89 10.14 10.40
C LYS A 432 21.61 9.99 9.59
N ARG A 433 21.36 8.79 9.09
CA ARG A 433 20.14 8.49 8.32
C ARG A 433 18.88 8.66 9.16
N ASN A 434 18.89 8.11 10.38
CA ASN A 434 17.76 8.23 11.30
C ASN A 434 17.53 9.69 11.74
N ALA A 435 18.59 10.46 11.92
CA ALA A 435 18.48 11.91 12.21
C ALA A 435 17.82 12.66 11.04
N ALA A 436 18.19 12.35 9.80
CA ALA A 436 17.56 12.94 8.62
C ALA A 436 16.06 12.58 8.51
N ILE A 437 15.69 11.33 8.81
CA ILE A 437 14.30 10.90 8.84
C ILE A 437 13.52 11.65 9.91
N ALA A 438 14.08 11.77 11.13
CA ALA A 438 13.44 12.48 12.23
C ALA A 438 13.21 13.97 11.91
N GLU A 439 14.24 14.66 11.40
CA GLU A 439 14.13 16.06 10.98
C GLU A 439 13.04 16.25 9.90
N ALA A 440 12.99 15.36 8.92
CA ALA A 440 11.99 15.44 7.86
C ALA A 440 10.56 15.28 8.42
N TRP A 441 10.34 14.32 9.34
CA TRP A 441 9.04 14.17 10.01
C TRP A 441 8.65 15.41 10.83
N GLU A 442 9.58 16.03 11.54
CA GLU A 442 9.32 17.28 12.28
C GLU A 442 8.87 18.41 11.35
N ILE A 443 9.56 18.58 10.21
CA ILE A 443 9.23 19.63 9.23
C ILE A 443 7.82 19.43 8.66
N VAL A 444 7.48 18.22 8.17
CA VAL A 444 6.19 17.99 7.52
C VAL A 444 5.03 17.95 8.52
N LYS A 445 5.29 17.55 9.76
CA LYS A 445 4.33 17.60 10.85
C LYS A 445 4.01 19.05 11.25
N ASP A 446 5.05 19.90 11.37
CA ASP A 446 4.86 21.32 11.65
C ASP A 446 4.11 22.03 10.51
N ASP A 447 4.41 21.71 9.26
CA ASP A 447 3.73 22.29 8.09
C ASP A 447 2.24 21.87 7.98
N ILE A 448 1.87 20.72 8.57
CA ILE A 448 0.52 20.13 8.42
C ILE A 448 0.18 19.93 6.95
N SER A 449 1.11 19.33 6.20
CA SER A 449 0.96 19.08 4.75
C SER A 449 -0.19 18.13 4.44
N TYR A 450 -0.45 17.19 5.34
CA TYR A 450 -1.57 16.25 5.33
C TYR A 450 -2.27 16.26 6.69
N LEU A 451 -3.49 15.71 6.74
CA LEU A 451 -4.23 15.47 7.98
C LEU A 451 -4.28 13.96 8.24
N PRO A 452 -3.30 13.36 8.95
CA PRO A 452 -3.40 11.96 9.35
C PRO A 452 -4.62 11.73 10.23
N LEU A 453 -5.35 10.64 10.01
CA LEU A 453 -6.51 10.27 10.79
C LEU A 453 -6.17 9.13 11.76
N HIS A 454 -5.92 7.94 11.22
CA HIS A 454 -5.64 6.77 12.05
C HIS A 454 -4.85 5.71 11.30
N HIS A 455 -4.15 4.86 12.04
CA HIS A 455 -3.67 3.57 11.54
C HIS A 455 -4.85 2.61 11.47
N GLN A 456 -5.04 2.02 10.30
CA GLN A 456 -6.17 1.14 10.05
C GLN A 456 -5.99 -0.20 10.77
N VAL A 457 -7.03 -0.67 11.43
CA VAL A 457 -7.13 -2.05 11.88
C VAL A 457 -7.94 -2.83 10.86
N ILE A 458 -7.40 -3.98 10.43
CA ILE A 458 -8.10 -4.91 9.57
C ILE A 458 -8.57 -6.12 10.36
N SER A 459 -9.73 -6.64 9.99
CA SER A 459 -10.30 -7.83 10.58
C SER A 459 -10.59 -8.85 9.49
N TRP A 460 -10.11 -10.08 9.70
CA TRP A 460 -10.49 -11.23 8.89
C TRP A 460 -11.44 -12.11 9.66
N ALA A 461 -12.34 -12.75 8.95
CA ALA A 461 -13.24 -13.73 9.53
C ALA A 461 -13.13 -15.04 8.76
N SER A 462 -13.11 -16.16 9.46
CA SER A 462 -13.01 -17.48 8.84
C SER A 462 -13.77 -18.53 9.63
N LYS A 463 -14.04 -19.67 8.97
CA LYS A 463 -14.46 -20.89 9.68
C LYS A 463 -13.38 -21.27 10.70
N ARG A 464 -13.78 -21.77 11.88
CA ARG A 464 -12.83 -22.21 12.91
C ARG A 464 -11.94 -23.37 12.46
N THR A 465 -12.36 -24.08 11.43
CA THR A 465 -11.58 -25.17 10.81
C THR A 465 -10.49 -24.66 9.87
N VAL A 466 -10.44 -23.37 9.57
CA VAL A 466 -9.46 -22.78 8.63
C VAL A 466 -8.47 -21.93 9.43
N ASP A 467 -7.20 -22.26 9.31
CA ASP A 467 -6.10 -21.53 9.89
C ASP A 467 -5.32 -20.82 8.77
N VAL A 468 -5.40 -19.48 8.76
CA VAL A 468 -4.71 -18.60 7.83
C VAL A 468 -3.98 -17.53 8.63
N PRO A 469 -2.65 -17.40 8.51
CA PRO A 469 -1.93 -16.31 9.16
C PRO A 469 -2.30 -14.98 8.50
N ILE A 470 -2.71 -14.03 9.32
CA ILE A 470 -2.91 -12.63 8.91
C ILE A 470 -1.65 -11.83 9.23
N ARG A 471 -1.18 -11.06 8.26
CA ARG A 471 -0.03 -10.18 8.41
C ARG A 471 -0.46 -8.70 8.41
N PRO A 472 0.33 -7.81 9.03
CA PRO A 472 0.02 -6.38 9.05
C PRO A 472 -0.08 -5.73 7.65
N ASN A 473 0.52 -6.31 6.61
CA ASN A 473 0.38 -5.82 5.23
C ASN A 473 -0.92 -6.26 4.54
N ASN A 474 -1.81 -6.98 5.24
CA ASN A 474 -3.08 -7.51 4.71
C ASN A 474 -2.92 -8.50 3.55
N GLU A 475 -1.81 -9.20 3.48
CA GLU A 475 -1.55 -10.20 2.45
C GLU A 475 -1.61 -11.61 3.06
N PRO A 476 -2.55 -12.47 2.62
CA PRO A 476 -2.56 -13.86 3.03
C PRO A 476 -1.34 -14.59 2.47
N LEU A 477 -0.80 -15.48 3.29
CA LEU A 477 0.19 -16.46 2.85
C LEU A 477 -0.45 -17.84 2.86
N PHE A 478 -1.15 -18.20 1.80
CA PHE A 478 -1.86 -19.47 1.72
C PHE A 478 -0.93 -20.68 1.79
N ARG A 479 0.35 -20.51 1.50
CA ARG A 479 1.38 -21.56 1.69
C ARG A 479 1.56 -22.01 3.16
N PHE A 480 1.07 -21.25 4.12
CA PHE A 480 1.06 -21.57 5.56
C PHE A 480 -0.35 -21.81 6.09
N SER A 481 -1.33 -22.00 5.22
CA SER A 481 -2.73 -22.10 5.61
C SER A 481 -3.21 -23.56 5.59
N ASN A 482 -4.04 -23.91 6.57
CA ASN A 482 -4.54 -25.27 6.70
C ASN A 482 -6.05 -25.27 6.91
N LYS A 483 -6.71 -26.28 6.38
CA LYS A 483 -8.13 -26.55 6.62
C LYS A 483 -8.28 -27.91 7.30
N ARG A 484 -8.89 -27.92 8.47
CA ARG A 484 -9.26 -29.16 9.19
C ARG A 484 -10.62 -29.61 8.71
N PHE A 485 -10.79 -30.92 8.49
CA PHE A 485 -12.02 -31.54 8.02
C PHE A 485 -12.79 -32.15 9.18
#